data_991832dc43eca2fd261328dbac269621
#
_entry.id   991832dc43eca2fd261328dbac269621
#
_cell.length_a   1.000
_cell.length_b   1.000
_cell.length_c   1.000
_cell.angle_alpha   90.00
_cell.angle_beta   90.00
_cell.angle_gamma   90.00
#
_symmetry.space_group_name_H-M   'P 1'
#
loop_
_entity.id
_entity.type
_entity.pdbx_description
1 polymer ?
#
loop_
_entity_poly.entity_id
_entity_poly.type
_entity_poly.pdbx_seq_one_letter_code
_entity_poly.pdbx_strand_id
1 'polypeptide(L)'
;MALAEAFTYGIDAAAKLDPADMPEAARLLAFLAQLPPRDLPDVADFAVVDDGSPEVGEVMNLLSRRNLLYAIVKQPTARAFALTVKLGTPAFPRADAANPSTFALKVRHKLTDDARSLRVYGSEAVIARLTGEGGRLRLHLVNYGGRIIEGLRVRLNGNFTEDATYVAGTGKVALSDFTHSTAATEFSIPSMGVYAVIDLVSATAGR
;
A
#
# COMPACT_ATOMS: atom_id res chain seq x y z
N MET A 1 -5.17 9.82 -11.63
CA MET A 1 -5.31 8.72 -10.66
C MET A 1 -5.01 7.36 -11.29
N ALA A 2 -5.74 6.89 -12.29
CA ALA A 2 -5.49 5.58 -12.95
C ALA A 2 -4.03 5.35 -13.38
N LEU A 3 -3.33 6.36 -13.86
CA LEU A 3 -1.90 6.28 -14.20
C LEU A 3 -1.00 6.00 -12.99
N ALA A 4 -1.28 6.65 -11.84
CA ALA A 4 -0.54 6.39 -10.61
C ALA A 4 -0.80 4.98 -10.08
N GLU A 5 -2.04 4.49 -10.19
CA GLU A 5 -2.42 3.13 -9.81
C GLU A 5 -1.73 2.10 -10.70
N ALA A 6 -1.79 2.27 -12.02
CA ALA A 6 -1.11 1.38 -12.96
C ALA A 6 0.40 1.30 -12.68
N PHE A 7 1.05 2.44 -12.47
CA PHE A 7 2.46 2.48 -12.10
C PHE A 7 2.71 1.77 -10.76
N THR A 8 1.85 2.02 -9.76
CA THR A 8 1.98 1.41 -8.43
C THR A 8 1.97 -0.11 -8.50
N TYR A 9 1.10 -0.69 -9.32
CA TYR A 9 0.93 -2.14 -9.41
C TYR A 9 1.68 -2.78 -10.58
N GLY A 10 2.42 -1.99 -11.39
CA GLY A 10 3.18 -2.50 -12.52
C GLY A 10 2.29 -3.11 -13.60
N ILE A 11 1.12 -2.52 -13.84
CA ILE A 11 0.15 -2.98 -14.84
C ILE A 11 0.04 -1.99 -15.99
N ASP A 12 -0.22 -2.49 -17.19
CA ASP A 12 -0.56 -1.66 -18.33
C ASP A 12 -1.95 -1.06 -18.15
N ALA A 13 -2.10 0.21 -18.51
CA ALA A 13 -3.38 0.90 -18.46
C ALA A 13 -3.66 1.64 -19.78
N ALA A 14 -4.87 1.54 -20.26
CA ALA A 14 -5.41 2.38 -21.31
C ALA A 14 -6.42 3.36 -20.71
N ALA A 15 -6.12 4.65 -20.78
CA ALA A 15 -7.00 5.69 -20.25
C ALA A 15 -7.53 6.58 -21.38
N LYS A 16 -8.85 6.79 -21.39
CA LYS A 16 -9.47 7.86 -22.19
C LYS A 16 -9.48 9.12 -21.35
N LEU A 17 -8.81 10.15 -21.80
CA LEU A 17 -8.70 11.43 -21.10
C LEU A 17 -9.50 12.51 -21.83
N ASP A 18 -10.10 13.41 -21.06
CA ASP A 18 -10.58 14.66 -21.61
C ASP A 18 -9.39 15.54 -22.04
N PRO A 19 -9.52 16.32 -23.13
CA PRO A 19 -8.45 17.27 -23.53
C PRO A 19 -8.02 18.22 -22.41
N ALA A 20 -8.93 18.58 -21.51
CA ALA A 20 -8.64 19.44 -20.36
C ALA A 20 -7.70 18.77 -19.34
N ASP A 21 -7.71 17.43 -19.21
CA ASP A 21 -6.93 16.67 -18.25
C ASP A 21 -5.54 16.26 -18.79
N MET A 22 -5.31 16.42 -20.10
CA MET A 22 -4.05 16.02 -20.75
C MET A 22 -2.81 16.68 -20.14
N PRO A 23 -2.80 17.97 -19.78
CA PRO A 23 -1.62 18.59 -19.18
C PRO A 23 -1.28 18.02 -17.82
N GLU A 24 -2.28 17.66 -17.00
CA GLU A 24 -2.06 17.06 -15.70
C GLU A 24 -1.57 15.62 -15.84
N ALA A 25 -2.15 14.85 -16.73
CA ALA A 25 -1.70 13.50 -17.04
C ALA A 25 -0.25 13.49 -17.54
N ALA A 26 0.14 14.42 -18.42
CA ALA A 26 1.50 14.55 -18.91
C ALA A 26 2.49 14.89 -17.78
N ARG A 27 2.12 15.80 -16.87
CA ARG A 27 2.94 16.11 -15.69
C ARG A 27 3.13 14.90 -14.78
N LEU A 28 2.07 14.14 -14.53
CA LEU A 28 2.15 12.93 -13.73
C LEU A 28 3.04 11.88 -14.40
N LEU A 29 2.89 11.63 -15.69
CA LEU A 29 3.74 10.68 -16.43
C LEU A 29 5.21 11.10 -16.41
N ALA A 30 5.50 12.39 -16.61
CA ALA A 30 6.87 12.92 -16.52
C ALA A 30 7.46 12.72 -15.12
N PHE A 31 6.66 12.90 -14.08
CA PHE A 31 7.06 12.64 -12.70
C PHE A 31 7.36 11.14 -12.48
N LEU A 32 6.45 10.24 -12.90
CA LEU A 32 6.63 8.80 -12.74
C LEU A 32 7.87 8.28 -13.48
N ALA A 33 8.16 8.83 -14.66
CA ALA A 33 9.34 8.47 -15.46
C ALA A 33 10.69 8.90 -14.82
N GLN A 34 10.67 9.87 -13.90
CA GLN A 34 11.86 10.33 -13.18
C GLN A 34 12.14 9.53 -11.90
N LEU A 35 11.19 8.71 -11.45
CA LEU A 35 11.39 7.91 -10.25
C LEU A 35 12.48 6.86 -10.48
N PRO A 36 13.41 6.67 -9.53
CA PRO A 36 14.41 5.62 -9.63
C PRO A 36 13.73 4.25 -9.82
N PRO A 37 14.16 3.43 -10.78
CA PRO A 37 13.62 2.09 -10.96
C PRO A 37 13.91 1.26 -9.70
N ARG A 38 12.90 0.60 -9.15
CA ARG A 38 13.02 -0.37 -8.05
C ARG A 38 12.00 -1.47 -8.26
N ASP A 39 12.48 -2.61 -8.72
CA ASP A 39 11.70 -3.83 -8.81
C ASP A 39 11.93 -4.66 -7.54
N LEU A 40 11.05 -4.48 -6.58
CA LEU A 40 11.08 -5.17 -5.29
C LEU A 40 9.80 -6.01 -5.13
N PRO A 41 9.89 -7.22 -4.55
CA PRO A 41 8.73 -8.06 -4.32
C PRO A 41 7.74 -7.41 -3.35
N ASP A 42 6.47 -7.78 -3.47
CA ASP A 42 5.43 -7.32 -2.57
C ASP A 42 5.64 -7.82 -1.14
N VAL A 43 5.50 -6.92 -0.18
CA VAL A 43 5.40 -7.25 1.24
C VAL A 43 3.95 -7.59 1.54
N ALA A 44 3.73 -8.76 2.14
CA ALA A 44 2.41 -9.22 2.53
C ALA A 44 2.42 -9.82 3.94
N ASP A 45 1.47 -9.40 4.75
CA ASP A 45 1.31 -9.86 6.14
C ASP A 45 0.49 -11.17 6.20
N PHE A 46 -0.38 -11.38 5.22
CA PHE A 46 -1.24 -12.57 5.15
C PHE A 46 -1.53 -12.96 3.70
N ALA A 47 -2.19 -14.10 3.50
CA ALA A 47 -2.62 -14.56 2.20
C ALA A 47 -4.14 -14.51 2.05
N VAL A 48 -4.61 -14.23 0.84
CA VAL A 48 -6.01 -14.39 0.41
C VAL A 48 -6.06 -15.45 -0.69
N VAL A 49 -6.86 -16.48 -0.47
CA VAL A 49 -7.12 -17.50 -1.50
C VAL A 49 -8.15 -16.96 -2.47
N ASP A 50 -7.71 -16.70 -3.69
CA ASP A 50 -8.59 -16.25 -4.78
C ASP A 50 -9.21 -17.47 -5.47
N ASP A 51 -10.52 -17.63 -5.31
CA ASP A 51 -11.32 -18.66 -5.97
C ASP A 51 -11.99 -18.15 -7.27
N GLY A 52 -11.69 -16.91 -7.66
CA GLY A 52 -12.26 -16.25 -8.85
C GLY A 52 -13.68 -15.74 -8.67
N SER A 53 -14.26 -15.85 -7.46
CA SER A 53 -15.62 -15.37 -7.22
C SER A 53 -15.68 -13.86 -7.02
N PRO A 54 -16.80 -13.20 -7.41
CA PRO A 54 -17.01 -11.77 -7.19
C PRO A 54 -16.91 -11.38 -5.71
N GLU A 55 -17.35 -12.25 -4.81
CA GLU A 55 -17.29 -12.00 -3.37
C GLU A 55 -15.86 -11.89 -2.85
N VAL A 56 -14.95 -12.74 -3.34
CA VAL A 56 -13.51 -12.66 -2.99
C VAL A 56 -12.93 -11.36 -3.57
N GLY A 57 -13.30 -10.99 -4.79
CA GLY A 57 -12.88 -9.73 -5.40
C GLY A 57 -13.27 -8.52 -4.55
N GLU A 58 -14.52 -8.47 -4.07
CA GLU A 58 -15.00 -7.37 -3.24
C GLU A 58 -14.35 -7.37 -1.85
N VAL A 59 -14.12 -8.55 -1.26
CA VAL A 59 -13.34 -8.66 -0.01
C VAL A 59 -11.94 -8.09 -0.21
N MET A 60 -11.22 -8.46 -1.28
CA MET A 60 -9.89 -7.94 -1.58
C MET A 60 -9.90 -6.41 -1.75
N ASN A 61 -10.92 -5.84 -2.42
CA ASN A 61 -11.09 -4.40 -2.54
C ASN A 61 -11.15 -3.72 -1.15
N LEU A 62 -11.96 -4.23 -0.22
CA LEU A 62 -12.10 -3.65 1.12
C LEU A 62 -10.86 -3.88 2.01
N LEU A 63 -10.11 -4.97 1.81
CA LEU A 63 -8.83 -5.19 2.46
C LEU A 63 -7.80 -4.14 2.01
N SER A 64 -7.71 -3.89 0.70
CA SER A 64 -6.83 -2.85 0.12
C SER A 64 -7.18 -1.45 0.62
N ARG A 65 -8.46 -1.09 0.69
CA ARG A 65 -8.93 0.20 1.24
C ARG A 65 -8.57 0.40 2.71
N ARG A 66 -8.29 -0.66 3.44
CA ARG A 66 -7.83 -0.62 4.84
C ARG A 66 -6.31 -0.74 4.99
N ASN A 67 -5.59 -0.70 3.87
CA ASN A 67 -4.14 -0.86 3.82
C ASN A 67 -3.67 -2.13 4.55
N LEU A 68 -4.40 -3.23 4.37
CA LEU A 68 -4.02 -4.56 4.82
C LEU A 68 -3.25 -5.23 3.69
N LEU A 69 -1.97 -5.50 3.92
CA LEU A 69 -1.07 -6.04 2.90
C LEU A 69 -1.26 -7.56 2.78
N TYR A 70 -1.66 -8.03 1.61
CA TYR A 70 -1.90 -9.46 1.37
C TYR A 70 -1.30 -9.95 0.06
N ALA A 71 -0.95 -11.22 0.05
CA ALA A 71 -0.60 -11.94 -1.16
C ALA A 71 -1.83 -12.69 -1.70
N ILE A 72 -2.05 -12.62 -3.02
CA ILE A 72 -3.09 -13.41 -3.68
C ILE A 72 -2.51 -14.78 -4.02
N VAL A 73 -3.18 -15.83 -3.57
CA VAL A 73 -2.77 -17.21 -3.84
C VAL A 73 -3.95 -18.02 -4.39
N LYS A 74 -3.69 -18.96 -5.30
CA LYS A 74 -4.73 -19.86 -5.83
C LYS A 74 -5.07 -21.02 -4.88
N GLN A 75 -4.10 -21.38 -4.04
CA GLN A 75 -4.24 -22.43 -3.02
C GLN A 75 -3.43 -22.01 -1.79
N PRO A 76 -3.75 -22.58 -0.59
CA PRO A 76 -2.89 -22.41 0.57
C PRO A 76 -1.45 -22.80 0.22
N THR A 77 -0.51 -21.90 0.51
CA THR A 77 0.89 -22.07 0.14
C THR A 77 1.71 -22.61 1.30
N ALA A 78 2.86 -23.24 1.01
CA ALA A 78 3.84 -23.63 2.02
C ALA A 78 4.55 -22.43 2.67
N ARG A 79 4.47 -21.23 2.08
CA ARG A 79 4.93 -20.00 2.73
C ARG A 79 4.08 -19.76 3.97
N ALA A 80 4.72 -19.70 5.13
CA ALA A 80 4.04 -19.40 6.38
C ALA A 80 3.60 -17.94 6.41
N PHE A 81 2.30 -17.71 6.33
CA PHE A 81 1.68 -16.43 6.64
C PHE A 81 1.05 -16.49 8.03
N ALA A 82 1.05 -15.39 8.75
CA ALA A 82 0.39 -15.29 10.05
C ALA A 82 -1.11 -15.63 9.96
N LEU A 83 -1.72 -15.40 8.80
CA LEU A 83 -3.12 -15.66 8.53
C LEU A 83 -3.31 -16.04 7.06
N THR A 84 -4.21 -16.99 6.79
CA THR A 84 -4.70 -17.29 5.44
C THR A 84 -6.21 -17.12 5.41
N VAL A 85 -6.68 -16.17 4.60
CA VAL A 85 -8.10 -15.90 4.37
C VAL A 85 -8.59 -16.76 3.21
N LYS A 86 -9.50 -17.70 3.50
CA LYS A 86 -10.15 -18.52 2.50
C LYS A 86 -11.64 -18.54 2.79
N LEU A 87 -12.47 -18.02 1.88
CA LEU A 87 -13.92 -18.05 2.03
C LEU A 87 -14.45 -19.49 2.03
N GLY A 88 -15.51 -19.73 2.81
CA GLY A 88 -16.13 -21.06 2.96
C GLY A 88 -15.45 -21.93 4.01
N THR A 89 -14.50 -21.41 4.79
CA THR A 89 -13.94 -22.11 5.96
C THR A 89 -14.68 -21.71 7.24
N PRO A 90 -14.57 -22.51 8.33
CA PRO A 90 -15.17 -22.14 9.61
C PRO A 90 -14.67 -20.79 10.16
N ALA A 91 -13.42 -20.42 9.89
CA ALA A 91 -12.85 -19.13 10.29
C ALA A 91 -13.40 -17.95 9.46
N PHE A 92 -13.75 -18.20 8.20
CA PHE A 92 -14.22 -17.22 7.21
C PHE A 92 -15.40 -17.77 6.43
N PRO A 93 -16.61 -17.92 7.06
CA PRO A 93 -17.80 -18.38 6.37
C PRO A 93 -18.12 -17.50 5.17
N ARG A 94 -18.55 -18.09 4.04
CA ARG A 94 -18.89 -17.32 2.84
C ARG A 94 -20.01 -16.29 3.10
N ALA A 95 -20.94 -16.60 3.99
CA ALA A 95 -22.01 -15.68 4.39
C ALA A 95 -21.48 -14.35 5.00
N ASP A 96 -20.30 -14.36 5.64
CA ASP A 96 -19.71 -13.14 6.19
C ASP A 96 -19.28 -12.15 5.09
N ALA A 97 -18.98 -12.66 3.88
CA ALA A 97 -18.61 -11.84 2.73
C ALA A 97 -19.78 -11.01 2.16
N ALA A 98 -21.02 -11.29 2.56
CA ALA A 98 -22.18 -10.44 2.23
C ALA A 98 -22.02 -9.01 2.76
N ASN A 99 -21.18 -8.79 3.78
CA ASN A 99 -20.74 -7.47 4.22
C ASN A 99 -19.20 -7.38 4.16
N PRO A 100 -18.62 -7.04 3.01
CA PRO A 100 -17.17 -7.02 2.82
C PRO A 100 -16.44 -6.06 3.77
N SER A 101 -17.08 -4.95 4.15
CA SER A 101 -16.50 -3.99 5.10
C SER A 101 -16.34 -4.60 6.49
N THR A 102 -17.38 -5.25 7.01
CA THR A 102 -17.32 -5.99 8.29
C THR A 102 -16.35 -7.15 8.22
N PHE A 103 -16.31 -7.85 7.08
CA PHE A 103 -15.35 -8.93 6.84
C PHE A 103 -13.90 -8.42 6.93
N ALA A 104 -13.59 -7.30 6.27
CA ALA A 104 -12.24 -6.71 6.31
C ALA A 104 -11.85 -6.26 7.74
N LEU A 105 -12.81 -5.77 8.55
CA LEU A 105 -12.57 -5.50 9.97
C LEU A 105 -12.27 -6.78 10.75
N LYS A 106 -12.99 -7.87 10.50
CA LYS A 106 -12.73 -9.18 11.12
C LYS A 106 -11.31 -9.67 10.81
N VAL A 107 -10.87 -9.53 9.55
CA VAL A 107 -9.49 -9.87 9.15
C VAL A 107 -8.48 -9.00 9.88
N ARG A 108 -8.69 -7.69 9.92
CA ARG A 108 -7.83 -6.75 10.65
C ARG A 108 -7.69 -7.12 12.13
N HIS A 109 -8.78 -7.47 12.82
CA HIS A 109 -8.75 -7.86 14.22
C HIS A 109 -7.99 -9.17 14.45
N LYS A 110 -8.10 -10.13 13.52
CA LYS A 110 -7.35 -11.39 13.59
C LYS A 110 -5.86 -11.20 13.35
N LEU A 111 -5.49 -10.27 12.46
CA LEU A 111 -4.09 -9.98 12.15
C LEU A 111 -3.39 -9.25 13.29
N THR A 112 -4.11 -8.49 14.10
CA THR A 112 -3.62 -7.56 15.12
C THR A 112 -2.77 -6.41 14.57
N ASP A 113 -2.61 -5.35 15.34
CA ASP A 113 -1.85 -4.18 14.89
C ASP A 113 -0.34 -4.43 14.87
N ASP A 114 0.18 -5.27 15.75
CA ASP A 114 1.61 -5.55 15.86
C ASP A 114 2.13 -6.46 14.73
N ALA A 115 1.25 -7.29 14.16
CA ALA A 115 1.58 -8.15 13.04
C ALA A 115 1.51 -7.44 11.67
N ARG A 116 1.12 -6.16 11.63
CA ARG A 116 1.00 -5.40 10.38
C ARG A 116 2.29 -4.68 10.04
N SER A 117 2.81 -4.95 8.84
CA SER A 117 4.00 -4.27 8.31
C SER A 117 3.77 -2.78 8.06
N LEU A 118 2.53 -2.39 7.75
CA LEU A 118 2.17 -1.01 7.39
C LEU A 118 0.88 -0.56 8.08
N ARG A 119 0.88 0.70 8.54
CA ARG A 119 -0.32 1.44 8.93
C ARG A 119 -0.28 2.85 8.35
N VAL A 120 -1.39 3.31 7.80
CA VAL A 120 -1.59 4.68 7.30
C VAL A 120 -2.71 5.30 8.11
N TYR A 121 -2.49 6.52 8.59
CA TYR A 121 -3.42 7.27 9.43
C TYR A 121 -3.74 8.62 8.79
N GLY A 122 -4.91 9.16 9.11
CA GLY A 122 -5.31 10.50 8.67
C GLY A 122 -6.04 10.54 7.33
N SER A 123 -6.23 9.40 6.67
CA SER A 123 -7.07 9.32 5.46
C SER A 123 -7.58 7.90 5.22
N GLU A 124 -8.87 7.79 4.92
CA GLU A 124 -9.49 6.54 4.45
C GLU A 124 -9.45 6.41 2.92
N ALA A 125 -9.00 7.45 2.23
CA ALA A 125 -8.95 7.50 0.77
C ALA A 125 -7.55 7.17 0.20
N VAL A 126 -6.55 6.93 1.05
CA VAL A 126 -5.20 6.54 0.61
C VAL A 126 -5.06 5.03 0.60
N ILE A 127 -4.69 4.50 -0.55
CA ILE A 127 -4.32 3.08 -0.70
C ILE A 127 -2.80 3.00 -0.83
N ALA A 128 -2.22 2.04 -0.12
CA ALA A 128 -0.79 1.82 -0.06
C ALA A 128 -0.39 0.47 -0.64
N ARG A 129 0.72 0.42 -1.35
CA ARG A 129 1.47 -0.78 -1.69
C ARG A 129 2.86 -0.68 -1.09
N LEU A 130 3.29 -1.72 -0.40
CA LEU A 130 4.64 -1.84 0.15
C LEU A 130 5.38 -2.95 -0.59
N THR A 131 6.56 -2.62 -1.11
CA THR A 131 7.48 -3.60 -1.71
C THR A 131 8.79 -3.59 -0.94
N GLY A 132 9.49 -4.74 -0.87
CA GLY A 132 10.72 -4.77 -0.10
C GLY A 132 11.52 -6.05 -0.22
N GLU A 133 12.84 -5.90 -0.18
CA GLU A 133 13.82 -6.99 -0.15
C GLU A 133 15.17 -6.48 0.32
N GLY A 134 15.93 -7.33 1.04
CA GLY A 134 17.32 -7.06 1.40
C GLY A 134 17.52 -5.79 2.23
N GLY A 135 16.57 -5.44 3.10
CA GLY A 135 16.65 -4.23 3.92
C GLY A 135 16.26 -2.93 3.18
N ARG A 136 15.73 -3.05 1.97
CA ARG A 136 15.18 -1.91 1.21
C ARG A 136 13.67 -2.02 1.16
N LEU A 137 12.98 -0.90 1.34
CA LEU A 137 11.54 -0.79 1.17
C LEU A 137 11.20 0.32 0.19
N ARG A 138 10.13 0.14 -0.56
CA ARG A 138 9.45 1.21 -1.28
C ARG A 138 7.97 1.20 -0.92
N LEU A 139 7.50 2.30 -0.40
CA LEU A 139 6.08 2.53 -0.11
C LEU A 139 5.50 3.43 -1.20
N HIS A 140 4.48 2.92 -1.89
CA HIS A 140 3.65 3.66 -2.82
C HIS A 140 2.36 4.07 -2.10
N LEU A 141 1.92 5.31 -2.30
CA LEU A 141 0.68 5.84 -1.76
C LEU A 141 -0.11 6.50 -2.88
N VAL A 142 -1.34 6.02 -3.11
CA VAL A 142 -2.28 6.58 -4.09
C VAL A 142 -3.46 7.18 -3.34
N ASN A 143 -3.71 8.48 -3.55
CA ASN A 143 -4.82 9.18 -2.92
C ASN A 143 -6.02 9.26 -3.86
N TYR A 144 -7.08 8.56 -3.49
CA TYR A 144 -8.34 8.53 -4.22
C TYR A 144 -9.32 9.63 -3.79
N GLY A 145 -8.98 10.43 -2.76
CA GLY A 145 -9.88 11.42 -2.18
C GLY A 145 -10.06 12.70 -3.01
N GLY A 146 -9.25 12.89 -4.07
CA GLY A 146 -9.32 14.07 -4.93
C GLY A 146 -8.95 15.41 -4.26
N ARG A 147 -8.44 15.38 -3.03
CA ARG A 147 -8.00 16.53 -2.25
C ARG A 147 -6.59 16.32 -1.74
N ILE A 148 -5.87 17.42 -1.56
CA ILE A 148 -4.55 17.38 -0.90
C ILE A 148 -4.76 16.93 0.56
N ILE A 149 -3.87 16.05 1.00
CA ILE A 149 -3.83 15.57 2.39
C ILE A 149 -2.58 16.17 3.03
N GLU A 150 -2.77 16.86 4.15
CA GLU A 150 -1.71 17.41 4.96
C GLU A 150 -1.39 16.50 6.14
N GLY A 151 -0.09 16.25 6.38
CA GLY A 151 0.36 15.49 7.54
C GLY A 151 -0.04 14.02 7.54
N LEU A 152 -0.09 13.37 6.37
CA LEU A 152 -0.42 11.93 6.29
C LEU A 152 0.59 11.12 7.09
N ARG A 153 0.15 10.49 8.17
CA ARG A 153 1.02 9.72 9.05
C ARG A 153 1.11 8.26 8.62
N VAL A 154 2.34 7.76 8.63
CA VAL A 154 2.66 6.36 8.30
C VAL A 154 3.44 5.73 9.45
N ARG A 155 3.15 4.46 9.74
CA ARG A 155 3.94 3.60 10.61
C ARG A 155 4.30 2.32 9.85
N LEU A 156 5.58 1.98 9.85
CA LEU A 156 6.14 0.73 9.35
C LEU A 156 6.66 -0.11 10.51
N ASN A 157 6.47 -1.40 10.44
CA ASN A 157 7.10 -2.32 11.38
C ASN A 157 8.58 -2.50 10.99
N GLY A 158 9.47 -2.31 11.95
CA GLY A 158 10.92 -2.40 11.75
C GLY A 158 11.64 -1.04 11.80
N ASN A 159 12.96 -1.12 11.76
CA ASN A 159 13.87 0.03 11.93
C ASN A 159 14.44 0.45 10.58
N PHE A 160 13.94 1.56 10.04
CA PHE A 160 14.34 2.10 8.74
C PHE A 160 14.74 3.57 8.85
N THR A 161 15.55 4.01 7.90
CA THR A 161 15.86 5.43 7.65
C THR A 161 15.34 5.82 6.28
N GLU A 162 15.04 7.11 6.10
CA GLU A 162 14.65 7.66 4.81
C GLU A 162 15.84 7.63 3.84
N ASP A 163 15.62 7.09 2.64
CA ASP A 163 16.53 7.22 1.51
C ASP A 163 16.09 8.36 0.58
N ALA A 164 14.83 8.34 0.16
CA ALA A 164 14.24 9.42 -0.62
C ALA A 164 12.71 9.40 -0.56
N THR A 165 12.11 10.57 -0.62
CA THR A 165 10.66 10.74 -0.75
C THR A 165 10.34 11.66 -1.92
N TYR A 166 9.38 11.24 -2.75
CA TYR A 166 8.92 11.98 -3.91
C TYR A 166 7.39 12.10 -3.87
N VAL A 167 6.90 13.31 -4.12
CA VAL A 167 5.46 13.62 -4.18
C VAL A 167 5.12 14.21 -5.55
N ALA A 168 4.11 13.67 -6.19
CA ALA A 168 3.64 14.16 -7.49
C ALA A 168 3.17 15.61 -7.38
N GLY A 169 3.68 16.46 -8.30
CA GLY A 169 3.41 17.90 -8.30
C GLY A 169 4.40 18.72 -7.46
N THR A 170 5.16 18.10 -6.55
CA THR A 170 6.14 18.79 -5.68
C THR A 170 7.58 18.35 -5.98
N GLY A 171 7.79 17.07 -6.35
CA GLY A 171 9.12 16.48 -6.54
C GLY A 171 9.67 15.86 -5.27
N LYS A 172 10.98 15.95 -5.06
CA LYS A 172 11.65 15.42 -3.87
C LYS A 172 11.32 16.28 -2.65
N VAL A 173 10.87 15.63 -1.56
CA VAL A 173 10.51 16.28 -0.28
C VAL A 173 11.21 15.57 0.87
N ALA A 174 11.30 16.23 2.02
CA ALA A 174 11.70 15.59 3.28
C ALA A 174 10.47 15.16 4.06
N LEU A 175 10.55 14.01 4.74
CA LEU A 175 9.53 13.58 5.69
C LEU A 175 9.58 14.44 6.95
N SER A 176 8.45 14.62 7.63
CA SER A 176 8.37 15.27 8.94
C SER A 176 8.06 14.25 10.03
N ASP A 177 8.29 14.65 11.29
CA ASP A 177 8.04 13.83 12.49
C ASP A 177 8.68 12.42 12.40
N PHE A 178 9.83 12.35 11.73
CA PHE A 178 10.50 11.07 11.47
C PHE A 178 11.12 10.54 12.76
N THR A 179 10.65 9.36 13.17
CA THR A 179 11.17 8.63 14.32
C THR A 179 11.34 7.17 13.98
N HIS A 180 12.39 6.54 14.49
CA HIS A 180 12.61 5.11 14.30
C HIS A 180 13.16 4.46 15.56
N SER A 181 12.83 3.19 15.74
CA SER A 181 13.28 2.32 16.83
C SER A 181 13.47 0.91 16.27
N THR A 182 13.91 -0.01 17.11
CA THR A 182 14.00 -1.43 16.72
C THR A 182 12.65 -2.03 16.34
N ALA A 183 11.55 -1.49 16.88
CA ALA A 183 10.20 -2.03 16.67
C ALA A 183 9.47 -1.36 15.50
N ALA A 184 9.68 -0.07 15.28
CA ALA A 184 8.91 0.68 14.29
C ALA A 184 9.61 1.93 13.78
N THR A 185 9.24 2.32 12.56
CA THR A 185 9.55 3.60 11.93
C THR A 185 8.25 4.35 11.70
N GLU A 186 8.17 5.60 12.16
CA GLU A 186 7.01 6.46 11.99
C GLU A 186 7.43 7.78 11.37
N PHE A 187 6.59 8.32 10.50
CA PHE A 187 6.81 9.61 9.86
C PHE A 187 5.50 10.22 9.34
N SER A 188 5.55 11.49 8.99
CA SER A 188 4.47 12.19 8.31
C SER A 188 4.94 12.67 6.93
N ILE A 189 4.07 12.59 5.94
CA ILE A 189 4.25 13.24 4.64
C ILE A 189 3.60 14.63 4.77
N PRO A 190 4.38 15.72 4.67
CA PRO A 190 3.88 17.07 4.94
C PRO A 190 2.65 17.43 4.12
N SER A 191 2.70 17.16 2.82
CA SER A 191 1.59 17.41 1.89
C SER A 191 1.61 16.40 0.76
N MET A 192 0.46 15.83 0.41
CA MET A 192 0.35 14.81 -0.62
C MET A 192 -0.88 15.08 -1.51
N GLY A 193 -0.64 15.21 -2.81
CA GLY A 193 -1.67 15.23 -3.84
C GLY A 193 -2.10 13.81 -4.23
N VAL A 194 -2.05 13.49 -5.52
CA VAL A 194 -2.54 12.21 -6.07
C VAL A 194 -1.65 11.02 -5.74
N TYR A 195 -0.32 11.23 -5.60
CA TYR A 195 0.63 10.14 -5.47
C TYR A 195 1.89 10.54 -4.72
N ALA A 196 2.41 9.63 -3.91
CA ALA A 196 3.72 9.73 -3.29
C ALA A 196 4.43 8.37 -3.30
N VAL A 197 5.76 8.40 -3.34
CA VAL A 197 6.61 7.24 -3.16
C VAL A 197 7.71 7.55 -2.14
N ILE A 198 7.92 6.64 -1.21
CA ILE A 198 8.91 6.75 -0.15
C ILE A 198 9.84 5.55 -0.23
N ASP A 199 11.12 5.82 -0.40
CA ASP A 199 12.19 4.84 -0.37
C ASP A 199 12.86 4.85 1.01
N LEU A 200 13.02 3.67 1.58
CA LEU A 200 13.59 3.47 2.91
C LEU A 200 14.66 2.37 2.88
N VAL A 201 15.61 2.48 3.78
CA VAL A 201 16.66 1.46 3.98
C VAL A 201 16.73 1.07 5.44
N SER A 202 17.06 -0.20 5.71
CA SER A 202 17.22 -0.69 7.08
C SER A 202 18.33 0.08 7.80
N ALA A 203 18.01 0.60 8.99
CA ALA A 203 18.98 1.31 9.82
C ALA A 203 20.09 0.39 10.35
N THR A 204 19.91 -0.93 10.29
CA THR A 204 20.87 -1.94 10.75
C THR A 204 21.82 -2.45 9.65
N ALA A 205 21.67 -2.03 8.41
CA ALA A 205 22.46 -2.48 7.27
C ALA A 205 23.86 -1.84 7.17
N GLY A 206 24.32 -1.12 8.19
CA GLY A 206 25.59 -0.40 8.24
C GLY A 206 26.50 -0.85 9.39
N ARG A 207 26.88 -2.15 9.42
CA ARG A 207 28.07 -2.61 10.17
C ARG A 207 28.79 -3.68 9.40
#